data_8e0071e5dcefdd676b9ddb01c35d113d
#
_entry.id   8e0071e5dcefdd676b9ddb01c35d113d
#
_cell.length_a   1.000
_cell.length_b   1.000
_cell.length_c   1.000
_cell.angle_alpha   90.00
_cell.angle_beta   90.00
_cell.angle_gamma   90.00
#
_symmetry.space_group_name_H-M   'P 1'
#
loop_
_entity.id
_entity.type
_entity.pdbx_description
1 polymer ?
#
loop_
_entity_poly.entity_id
_entity_poly.type
_entity_poly.pdbx_seq_one_letter_code
_entity_poly.pdbx_strand_id
1 'polypeptide(L)'
;FNKFAGELQSTDLPKNFTYYAMGHLHDKDMKQFNHLKGPIVYPGSIELTTSEGIKDIKKGFFEVDISGNEAIPKWVELDTRPQFSFKVEYKELTKAIDEITEKISSLTKKPVIEVKIQGEDIEIDHIQAQIARLSSSTIRCFWKIETKQISDSSVFLDRPNEIEDEILKLSIKALDSEQ
;
A
#
# COMPACT_ATOMS: atom_id res chain seq x y z
N PHE A 1 7.83 -3.44 -2.09
CA PHE A 1 8.23 -4.41 -3.13
C PHE A 1 9.69 -4.17 -3.49
N ASN A 2 10.53 -5.18 -3.30
CA ASN A 2 11.95 -5.04 -3.61
C ASN A 2 12.15 -5.25 -5.12
N LYS A 3 12.30 -4.17 -5.88
CA LYS A 3 12.62 -4.19 -7.32
C LYS A 3 13.91 -4.96 -7.66
N PHE A 4 14.71 -5.25 -6.65
CA PHE A 4 16.02 -5.87 -6.77
C PHE A 4 16.06 -7.32 -6.24
N ALA A 5 14.91 -7.92 -5.92
CA ALA A 5 14.87 -9.30 -5.42
C ALA A 5 15.44 -10.31 -6.43
N GLY A 6 15.46 -9.97 -7.72
CA GLY A 6 16.11 -10.78 -8.76
C GLY A 6 15.51 -12.19 -8.94
N GLU A 7 14.30 -12.40 -8.41
CA GLU A 7 13.70 -13.74 -8.33
C GLU A 7 13.35 -14.32 -9.70
N LEU A 8 12.97 -13.45 -10.64
CA LEU A 8 12.66 -13.85 -12.02
C LEU A 8 12.94 -12.70 -12.98
N GLN A 9 13.70 -12.97 -14.02
CA GLN A 9 13.93 -12.02 -15.11
C GLN A 9 13.05 -12.37 -16.32
N SER A 10 12.72 -11.38 -17.14
CA SER A 10 11.95 -11.64 -18.38
C SER A 10 12.65 -12.60 -19.35
N THR A 11 13.97 -12.69 -19.25
CA THR A 11 14.81 -13.62 -20.02
C THR A 11 14.66 -15.07 -19.61
N ASP A 12 14.19 -15.33 -18.38
CA ASP A 12 13.99 -16.66 -17.83
C ASP A 12 12.66 -17.28 -18.27
N LEU A 13 11.78 -16.45 -18.85
CA LEU A 13 10.47 -16.89 -19.33
C LEU A 13 10.58 -17.63 -20.68
N PRO A 14 9.76 -18.66 -20.90
CA PRO A 14 9.65 -19.33 -22.20
C PRO A 14 9.22 -18.33 -23.28
N LYS A 15 9.93 -18.27 -24.41
CA LYS A 15 9.77 -17.20 -25.41
C LYS A 15 8.49 -17.27 -26.24
N ASN A 16 7.89 -18.46 -26.36
CA ASN A 16 6.85 -18.76 -27.34
C ASN A 16 5.41 -18.70 -26.82
N PHE A 17 5.19 -18.28 -25.58
CA PHE A 17 3.86 -18.16 -25.03
C PHE A 17 3.16 -16.91 -25.57
N THR A 18 1.89 -17.09 -25.91
CA THR A 18 1.03 -16.02 -26.43
C THR A 18 0.64 -15.02 -25.32
N TYR A 19 0.65 -15.48 -24.05
CA TYR A 19 0.27 -14.70 -22.90
C TYR A 19 0.99 -15.19 -21.64
N TYR A 20 1.45 -14.26 -20.79
CA TYR A 20 2.08 -14.56 -19.52
C TYR A 20 1.21 -13.97 -18.39
N ALA A 21 0.39 -14.85 -17.80
CA ALA A 21 -0.43 -14.50 -16.65
C ALA A 21 0.43 -14.52 -15.38
N MET A 22 0.69 -13.36 -14.83
CA MET A 22 1.49 -13.18 -13.64
C MET A 22 0.60 -12.89 -12.43
N GLY A 23 1.11 -13.18 -11.25
CA GLY A 23 0.43 -12.91 -9.97
C GLY A 23 1.28 -12.07 -9.03
N HIS A 24 1.03 -12.17 -7.73
CA HIS A 24 1.79 -11.57 -6.61
C HIS A 24 1.73 -10.04 -6.52
N LEU A 25 1.83 -9.30 -7.60
CA LEU A 25 1.74 -7.84 -7.58
C LEU A 25 0.31 -7.38 -7.35
N HIS A 26 0.12 -6.42 -6.44
CA HIS A 26 -1.19 -5.87 -6.13
C HIS A 26 -1.60 -4.71 -7.05
N ASP A 27 -0.63 -4.05 -7.66
CA ASP A 27 -0.90 -3.04 -8.67
C ASP A 27 -0.89 -3.69 -10.06
N LYS A 28 -1.84 -3.30 -10.91
CA LYS A 28 -1.87 -3.77 -12.28
C LYS A 28 -0.67 -3.25 -13.07
N ASP A 29 -0.10 -4.11 -13.87
CA ASP A 29 0.98 -3.75 -14.81
C ASP A 29 0.89 -4.63 -16.05
N MET A 30 1.32 -4.09 -17.18
CA MET A 30 1.42 -4.83 -18.44
C MET A 30 2.68 -4.41 -19.18
N LYS A 31 3.47 -5.38 -19.59
CA LYS A 31 4.73 -5.14 -20.32
C LYS A 31 4.84 -6.03 -21.54
N GLN A 32 5.34 -5.45 -22.61
CA GLN A 32 5.75 -6.18 -23.81
C GLN A 32 7.26 -6.13 -23.96
N PHE A 33 7.88 -7.27 -24.18
CA PHE A 33 9.32 -7.39 -24.44
C PHE A 33 9.55 -7.95 -25.83
N ASN A 34 10.53 -7.43 -26.55
CA ASN A 34 10.84 -7.86 -27.93
C ASN A 34 11.25 -9.33 -28.06
N HIS A 35 11.78 -9.93 -26.98
CA HIS A 35 12.20 -11.32 -26.95
C HIS A 35 11.09 -12.30 -26.54
N LEU A 36 9.91 -11.81 -26.14
CA LEU A 36 8.75 -12.61 -25.78
C LEU A 36 7.65 -12.43 -26.83
N LYS A 37 6.95 -13.52 -27.16
CA LYS A 37 5.86 -13.49 -28.13
C LYS A 37 4.64 -12.71 -27.62
N GLY A 38 4.25 -12.96 -26.38
CA GLY A 38 3.06 -12.34 -25.78
C GLY A 38 3.38 -11.34 -24.68
N PRO A 39 2.37 -10.59 -24.23
CA PRO A 39 2.51 -9.64 -23.11
C PRO A 39 2.64 -10.35 -21.77
N ILE A 40 3.41 -9.77 -20.87
CA ILE A 40 3.42 -10.09 -19.45
C ILE A 40 2.37 -9.22 -18.76
N VAL A 41 1.41 -9.82 -18.09
CA VAL A 41 0.28 -9.12 -17.48
C VAL A 41 0.16 -9.47 -16.00
N TYR A 42 0.24 -8.45 -15.15
CA TYR A 42 -0.08 -8.50 -13.74
C TYR A 42 -1.47 -7.88 -13.54
N PRO A 43 -2.50 -8.65 -13.19
CA PRO A 43 -3.85 -8.10 -13.03
C PRO A 43 -4.00 -7.22 -11.78
N GLY A 44 -3.08 -7.32 -10.84
CA GLY A 44 -3.25 -6.69 -9.54
C GLY A 44 -4.22 -7.46 -8.64
N SER A 45 -4.57 -6.86 -7.53
CA SER A 45 -5.61 -7.36 -6.65
C SER A 45 -6.99 -6.85 -7.08
N ILE A 46 -8.03 -7.64 -6.89
CA ILE A 46 -9.42 -7.25 -7.17
C ILE A 46 -10.02 -6.34 -6.09
N GLU A 47 -9.34 -6.24 -4.95
CA GLU A 47 -9.69 -5.37 -3.83
C GLU A 47 -8.40 -4.84 -3.20
N LEU A 48 -8.46 -3.73 -2.47
CA LEU A 48 -7.34 -3.21 -1.71
C LEU A 48 -7.10 -4.05 -0.46
N THR A 49 -5.86 -4.47 -0.24
CA THR A 49 -5.45 -5.23 0.94
C THR A 49 -4.77 -4.31 1.95
N THR A 50 -4.72 -4.73 3.21
CA THR A 50 -4.09 -3.97 4.29
C THR A 50 -2.59 -3.73 4.08
N SER A 51 -1.91 -4.62 3.37
CA SER A 51 -0.48 -4.51 3.08
C SER A 51 -0.14 -3.40 2.09
N GLU A 52 -1.10 -2.97 1.27
CA GLU A 52 -0.90 -1.89 0.29
C GLU A 52 -1.08 -0.49 0.88
N GLY A 53 -1.65 -0.41 2.07
CA GLY A 53 -2.18 0.82 2.61
C GLY A 53 -3.43 1.28 1.86
N ILE A 54 -4.01 2.38 2.31
CA ILE A 54 -5.21 2.94 1.72
C ILE A 54 -4.82 3.85 0.56
N LYS A 55 -5.30 3.49 -0.65
CA LYS A 55 -5.02 4.21 -1.89
C LYS A 55 -6.31 4.40 -2.67
N ASP A 56 -6.48 5.56 -3.30
CA ASP A 56 -7.57 5.83 -4.23
C ASP A 56 -7.16 5.35 -5.64
N ILE A 57 -7.14 4.03 -5.83
CA ILE A 57 -6.82 3.40 -7.12
C ILE A 57 -7.92 2.44 -7.55
N LYS A 58 -8.15 2.41 -8.85
CA LYS A 58 -9.12 1.52 -9.46
C LYS A 58 -8.60 0.09 -9.48
N LYS A 59 -9.42 -0.84 -9.02
CA LYS A 59 -9.16 -2.27 -9.03
C LYS A 59 -10.01 -2.98 -10.09
N GLY A 60 -9.57 -4.16 -10.50
CA GLY A 60 -10.25 -4.88 -11.56
C GLY A 60 -9.48 -6.14 -11.97
N PHE A 61 -9.77 -6.62 -13.17
CA PHE A 61 -9.11 -7.79 -13.76
C PHE A 61 -8.90 -7.59 -15.27
N PHE A 62 -8.11 -8.44 -15.88
CA PHE A 62 -8.00 -8.50 -17.33
C PHE A 62 -8.87 -9.63 -17.89
N GLU A 63 -9.74 -9.27 -18.81
CA GLU A 63 -10.34 -10.20 -19.77
C GLU A 63 -9.37 -10.34 -20.94
N VAL A 64 -9.01 -11.57 -21.30
CA VAL A 64 -8.02 -11.81 -22.34
C VAL A 64 -8.64 -12.61 -23.46
N ASP A 65 -8.76 -12.01 -24.63
CA ASP A 65 -9.11 -12.72 -25.86
C ASP A 65 -7.84 -13.32 -26.47
N ILE A 66 -7.87 -14.63 -26.68
CA ILE A 66 -6.78 -15.34 -27.34
C ILE A 66 -7.31 -15.85 -28.68
N SER A 67 -7.10 -15.04 -29.73
CA SER A 67 -7.49 -15.36 -31.09
C SER A 67 -6.25 -15.70 -31.92
N GLY A 68 -6.18 -16.95 -32.40
CA GLY A 68 -5.05 -17.41 -33.17
C GLY A 68 -3.74 -17.41 -32.35
N ASN A 69 -2.81 -16.57 -32.72
CA ASN A 69 -1.47 -16.49 -32.14
C ASN A 69 -1.23 -15.24 -31.27
N GLU A 70 -2.27 -14.47 -31.01
CA GLU A 70 -2.17 -13.20 -30.25
C GLU A 70 -3.09 -13.23 -29.04
N ALA A 71 -2.70 -12.52 -27.99
CA ALA A 71 -3.51 -12.27 -26.81
C ALA A 71 -3.81 -10.78 -26.71
N ILE A 72 -5.06 -10.44 -26.52
CA ILE A 72 -5.55 -9.06 -26.40
C ILE A 72 -6.11 -8.86 -24.99
N PRO A 73 -5.28 -8.40 -24.05
CA PRO A 73 -5.75 -8.11 -22.68
C PRO A 73 -6.57 -6.83 -22.66
N LYS A 74 -7.77 -6.91 -22.09
CA LYS A 74 -8.67 -5.79 -21.88
C LYS A 74 -8.92 -5.63 -20.39
N TRP A 75 -8.65 -4.45 -19.85
CA TRP A 75 -8.94 -4.13 -18.46
C TRP A 75 -10.43 -3.98 -18.20
N VAL A 76 -10.93 -4.66 -17.20
CA VAL A 76 -12.31 -4.55 -16.69
C VAL A 76 -12.24 -4.00 -15.28
N GLU A 77 -12.71 -2.75 -15.10
CA GLU A 77 -12.77 -2.10 -13.80
C GLU A 77 -13.91 -2.68 -12.97
N LEU A 78 -13.63 -2.93 -11.68
CA LEU A 78 -14.62 -3.35 -10.70
C LEU A 78 -15.12 -2.16 -9.90
N ASP A 79 -16.41 -2.18 -9.56
CA ASP A 79 -17.00 -1.24 -8.60
C ASP A 79 -16.65 -1.68 -7.17
N THR A 80 -15.39 -1.44 -6.80
CA THR A 80 -14.87 -1.75 -5.48
C THR A 80 -15.32 -0.69 -4.46
N ARG A 81 -15.11 -1.00 -3.17
CA ARG A 81 -15.39 -0.05 -2.09
C ARG A 81 -14.44 1.14 -2.15
N PRO A 82 -14.93 2.38 -2.05
CA PRO A 82 -14.07 3.56 -2.01
C PRO A 82 -13.11 3.53 -0.83
N GLN A 83 -11.86 3.92 -1.06
CA GLN A 83 -10.84 4.03 -0.04
C GLN A 83 -10.11 5.35 -0.20
N PHE A 84 -9.95 6.09 0.91
CA PHE A 84 -9.32 7.40 0.91
C PHE A 84 -8.26 7.52 2.00
N SER A 85 -7.15 8.17 1.66
CA SER A 85 -6.14 8.58 2.62
C SER A 85 -6.07 10.10 2.65
N PHE A 86 -6.32 10.69 3.81
CA PHE A 86 -6.28 12.13 4.03
C PHE A 86 -5.07 12.50 4.88
N LYS A 87 -4.38 13.56 4.49
CA LYS A 87 -3.35 14.20 5.32
C LYS A 87 -3.94 15.46 5.93
N VAL A 88 -3.84 15.59 7.25
CA VAL A 88 -4.50 16.63 8.01
C VAL A 88 -3.52 17.23 9.02
N GLU A 89 -3.43 18.56 9.06
CA GLU A 89 -2.75 19.25 10.15
C GLU A 89 -3.63 19.21 11.41
N TYR A 90 -3.03 18.87 12.56
CA TYR A 90 -3.77 18.70 13.83
C TYR A 90 -4.62 19.91 14.20
N LYS A 91 -4.10 21.11 13.96
CA LYS A 91 -4.82 22.38 14.24
C LYS A 91 -6.11 22.56 13.43
N GLU A 92 -6.22 21.85 12.30
CA GLU A 92 -7.38 21.90 11.40
C GLU A 92 -8.22 20.62 11.48
N LEU A 93 -7.91 19.71 12.41
CA LEU A 93 -8.52 18.38 12.47
C LEU A 93 -10.05 18.43 12.45
N THR A 94 -10.67 19.27 13.28
CA THR A 94 -12.13 19.35 13.36
C THR A 94 -12.74 19.76 12.02
N LYS A 95 -12.20 20.79 11.38
CA LYS A 95 -12.65 21.25 10.06
C LYS A 95 -12.46 20.20 8.99
N ALA A 96 -11.30 19.53 8.98
CA ALA A 96 -11.01 18.44 8.04
C ALA A 96 -11.99 17.26 8.20
N ILE A 97 -12.37 16.91 9.41
CA ILE A 97 -13.38 15.86 9.66
C ILE A 97 -14.75 16.26 9.11
N ASP A 98 -15.15 17.54 9.22
CA ASP A 98 -16.40 18.04 8.64
C ASP A 98 -16.36 17.92 7.10
N GLU A 99 -15.28 18.34 6.46
CA GLU A 99 -15.07 18.25 5.01
C GLU A 99 -15.05 16.78 4.53
N ILE A 100 -14.39 15.89 5.28
CA ILE A 100 -14.40 14.45 4.99
C ILE A 100 -15.81 13.90 5.09
N THR A 101 -16.56 14.27 6.13
CA THR A 101 -17.94 13.82 6.34
C THR A 101 -18.84 14.25 5.16
N GLU A 102 -18.73 15.49 4.73
CA GLU A 102 -19.46 16.00 3.57
C GLU A 102 -19.10 15.21 2.30
N LYS A 103 -17.81 15.04 2.02
CA LYS A 103 -17.32 14.30 0.86
C LYS A 103 -17.86 12.88 0.78
N ILE A 104 -17.91 12.17 1.90
CA ILE A 104 -18.34 10.77 1.93
C ILE A 104 -19.85 10.58 2.01
N SER A 105 -20.60 11.62 2.37
CA SER A 105 -22.06 11.56 2.51
C SER A 105 -22.79 11.22 1.21
N SER A 106 -22.21 11.58 0.06
CA SER A 106 -22.76 11.30 -1.27
C SER A 106 -22.44 9.91 -1.81
N LEU A 107 -21.62 9.13 -1.11
CA LEU A 107 -21.19 7.82 -1.59
C LEU A 107 -22.27 6.76 -1.36
N THR A 108 -22.48 5.90 -2.36
CA THR A 108 -23.41 4.77 -2.27
C THR A 108 -22.91 3.64 -1.37
N LYS A 109 -21.58 3.51 -1.25
CA LYS A 109 -20.91 2.50 -0.40
C LYS A 109 -20.11 3.22 0.68
N LYS A 110 -20.28 2.80 1.94
CA LYS A 110 -19.45 3.33 3.04
C LYS A 110 -17.97 3.06 2.77
N PRO A 111 -17.11 4.08 2.77
CA PRO A 111 -15.69 3.94 2.45
C PRO A 111 -14.88 3.34 3.61
N VAL A 112 -13.64 2.95 3.29
CA VAL A 112 -12.55 2.80 4.26
C VAL A 112 -11.70 4.06 4.20
N ILE A 113 -11.35 4.62 5.38
CA ILE A 113 -10.61 5.88 5.46
C ILE A 113 -9.36 5.73 6.33
N GLU A 114 -8.27 6.33 5.90
CA GLU A 114 -7.09 6.58 6.71
C GLU A 114 -6.90 8.09 6.87
N VAL A 115 -6.74 8.54 8.12
CA VAL A 115 -6.41 9.94 8.44
C VAL A 115 -5.00 10.00 9.00
N LYS A 116 -4.10 10.66 8.27
CA LYS A 116 -2.70 10.90 8.64
C LYS A 116 -2.61 12.29 9.25
N ILE A 117 -2.30 12.36 10.52
CA ILE A 117 -2.32 13.60 11.28
C ILE A 117 -0.89 14.07 11.49
N GLN A 118 -0.65 15.33 11.18
CA GLN A 118 0.64 15.99 11.38
C GLN A 118 0.46 17.20 12.28
N GLY A 119 1.49 17.57 13.03
CA GLY A 119 1.46 18.77 13.87
C GLY A 119 2.23 18.60 15.17
N GLU A 120 2.12 19.60 16.02
CA GLU A 120 2.71 19.65 17.35
C GLU A 120 1.60 19.67 18.39
N ASP A 121 1.94 19.36 19.64
CA ASP A 121 1.02 19.36 20.80
C ASP A 121 -0.26 18.54 20.56
N ILE A 122 -0.09 17.33 20.02
CA ILE A 122 -1.18 16.45 19.61
C ILE A 122 -1.80 15.77 20.83
N GLU A 123 -3.10 15.99 21.06
CA GLU A 123 -3.89 15.33 22.09
C GLU A 123 -4.64 14.10 21.50
N ILE A 124 -4.32 12.93 22.02
CA ILE A 124 -4.87 11.64 21.52
C ILE A 124 -6.39 11.59 21.73
N ASP A 125 -6.89 12.03 22.89
CA ASP A 125 -8.33 12.01 23.20
C ASP A 125 -9.12 12.90 22.23
N HIS A 126 -8.57 14.05 21.85
CA HIS A 126 -9.18 14.91 20.85
C HIS A 126 -9.25 14.21 19.47
N ILE A 127 -8.17 13.54 19.04
CA ILE A 127 -8.19 12.77 17.80
C ILE A 127 -9.27 11.70 17.86
N GLN A 128 -9.32 10.91 18.93
CA GLN A 128 -10.30 9.82 19.06
C GLN A 128 -11.74 10.34 18.99
N ALA A 129 -12.02 11.46 19.66
CA ALA A 129 -13.33 12.09 19.63
C ALA A 129 -13.72 12.55 18.21
N GLN A 130 -12.79 13.16 17.47
CA GLN A 130 -13.05 13.62 16.11
C GLN A 130 -13.23 12.44 15.13
N ILE A 131 -12.37 11.43 15.21
CA ILE A 131 -12.44 10.23 14.35
C ILE A 131 -13.73 9.43 14.62
N ALA A 132 -14.20 9.36 15.86
CA ALA A 132 -15.45 8.68 16.21
C ALA A 132 -16.66 9.26 15.45
N ARG A 133 -16.65 10.51 15.05
CA ARG A 133 -17.70 11.14 14.23
C ARG A 133 -17.86 10.51 12.85
N LEU A 134 -16.80 9.92 12.31
CA LEU A 134 -16.81 9.23 11.02
C LEU A 134 -17.37 7.80 11.10
N SER A 135 -17.51 7.24 12.29
CA SER A 135 -17.84 5.81 12.49
C SER A 135 -19.16 5.38 11.84
N SER A 136 -20.18 6.26 11.85
CA SER A 136 -21.48 5.96 11.24
C SER A 136 -21.47 5.97 9.72
N SER A 137 -20.56 6.74 9.12
CA SER A 137 -20.48 6.99 7.66
C SER A 137 -19.40 6.17 6.97
N THR A 138 -18.58 5.43 7.72
CA THR A 138 -17.50 4.59 7.21
C THR A 138 -17.69 3.12 7.59
N ILE A 139 -17.08 2.20 6.86
CA ILE A 139 -16.93 0.81 7.31
C ILE A 139 -15.80 0.72 8.34
N ARG A 140 -14.73 1.45 8.08
CA ARG A 140 -13.57 1.51 8.95
C ARG A 140 -12.84 2.83 8.77
N CYS A 141 -12.44 3.43 9.88
CA CYS A 141 -11.56 4.58 9.88
C CYS A 141 -10.30 4.25 10.69
N PHE A 142 -9.15 4.42 10.06
CA PHE A 142 -7.84 4.31 10.69
C PHE A 142 -7.27 5.71 10.85
N TRP A 143 -6.44 5.90 11.84
CA TRP A 143 -5.65 7.10 11.95
C TRP A 143 -4.23 6.81 12.42
N LYS A 144 -3.31 7.65 12.05
CA LYS A 144 -1.93 7.61 12.53
C LYS A 144 -1.34 9.01 12.59
N ILE A 145 -0.41 9.21 13.51
CA ILE A 145 0.38 10.43 13.60
C ILE A 145 1.60 10.24 12.71
N GLU A 146 1.81 11.15 11.75
CA GLU A 146 3.03 11.25 10.96
C GLU A 146 3.94 12.30 11.60
N THR A 147 5.01 11.87 12.26
CA THR A 147 6.08 12.78 12.67
C THR A 147 6.73 13.33 11.41
N LYS A 148 6.88 14.66 11.31
CA LYS A 148 7.76 15.25 10.31
C LYS A 148 9.15 14.64 10.53
N GLN A 149 9.59 13.76 9.64
CA GLN A 149 11.01 13.46 9.57
C GLN A 149 11.67 14.78 9.23
N ILE A 150 12.32 15.37 10.21
CA ILE A 150 13.31 16.42 9.95
C ILE A 150 14.34 15.70 9.09
N SER A 151 14.35 16.03 7.81
CA SER A 151 15.39 15.59 6.89
C SER A 151 16.66 16.38 7.22
N ASP A 152 17.18 16.16 8.41
CA ASP A 152 18.54 16.49 8.73
C ASP A 152 19.42 15.42 8.08
N SER A 153 19.80 15.68 6.85
CA SER A 153 20.76 14.89 6.07
C SER A 153 22.16 14.87 6.68
N SER A 154 22.32 15.26 7.95
CA SER A 154 23.59 15.31 8.67
C SER A 154 23.72 14.35 9.86
N VAL A 155 22.73 13.49 10.15
CA VAL A 155 22.78 12.55 11.29
C VAL A 155 22.81 11.08 10.84
N PHE A 156 23.03 10.79 9.57
CA PHE A 156 23.40 9.45 9.10
C PHE A 156 24.91 9.25 9.12
N LEU A 157 25.56 9.62 10.22
CA LEU A 157 26.93 9.25 10.50
C LEU A 157 26.93 8.40 11.78
N ASP A 158 27.28 7.15 11.61
CA ASP A 158 27.78 6.22 12.62
C ASP A 158 26.83 5.70 13.71
N ARG A 159 25.79 4.93 13.38
CA ARG A 159 25.34 3.86 14.30
C ARG A 159 24.62 2.70 13.60
N PRO A 160 25.27 1.93 12.72
CA PRO A 160 24.69 0.69 12.22
C PRO A 160 24.87 -0.50 13.20
N ASN A 161 25.84 -0.46 14.12
CA ASN A 161 26.30 -1.66 14.81
C ASN A 161 25.82 -1.86 16.26
N GLU A 162 25.26 -0.83 16.91
CA GLU A 162 24.92 -0.98 18.35
C GLU A 162 23.75 -1.96 18.60
N ILE A 163 22.74 -1.99 17.73
CA ILE A 163 21.57 -2.86 17.89
C ILE A 163 21.93 -4.32 17.55
N GLU A 164 22.68 -4.54 16.49
CA GLU A 164 23.15 -5.88 16.09
C GLU A 164 24.12 -6.46 17.14
N ASP A 165 25.01 -5.66 17.68
CA ASP A 165 25.94 -6.04 18.75
C ASP A 165 25.20 -6.32 20.07
N GLU A 166 24.12 -5.59 20.36
CA GLU A 166 23.33 -5.81 21.56
C GLU A 166 22.48 -7.09 21.44
N ILE A 167 21.89 -7.35 20.28
CA ILE A 167 21.19 -8.60 19.97
C ILE A 167 22.16 -9.79 20.03
N LEU A 168 23.34 -9.65 19.49
CA LEU A 168 24.36 -10.70 19.52
C LEU A 168 24.80 -11.02 20.97
N LYS A 169 25.05 -9.99 21.80
CA LYS A 169 25.37 -10.15 23.22
C LYS A 169 24.25 -10.82 24.01
N LEU A 170 23.00 -10.46 23.77
CA LEU A 170 21.84 -11.08 24.41
C LEU A 170 21.67 -12.55 23.99
N SER A 171 21.93 -12.87 22.74
CA SER A 171 21.85 -14.23 22.20
C SER A 171 22.93 -15.12 22.79
N ILE A 172 24.17 -14.64 22.92
CA ILE A 172 25.28 -15.38 23.56
C ILE A 172 24.97 -15.62 25.03
N LYS A 173 24.47 -14.61 25.76
CA LYS A 173 24.13 -14.72 27.17
C LYS A 173 22.98 -15.71 27.44
N ALA A 174 22.03 -15.83 26.52
CA ALA A 174 20.97 -16.83 26.60
C ALA A 174 21.50 -18.27 26.43
N LEU A 175 22.45 -18.46 25.50
CA LEU A 175 23.08 -19.78 25.27
C LEU A 175 23.97 -20.24 26.44
N ASP A 176 24.66 -19.30 27.11
CA ASP A 176 25.51 -19.63 28.29
C ASP A 176 24.69 -19.90 29.56
N SER A 177 23.41 -19.56 29.60
CA SER A 177 22.53 -19.80 30.75
C SER A 177 21.82 -21.16 30.71
N GLU A 178 21.95 -21.92 29.61
CA GLU A 178 21.40 -23.29 29.46
C GLU A 178 22.41 -24.41 29.64
N GLN A 179 23.63 -24.11 30.14
CA GLN A 179 24.62 -25.08 30.58
C GLN A 179 24.71 -25.06 32.11
#